data_9f8d4384604b945c419dada8b9feb7d5
#
_entry.id   9f8d4384604b945c419dada8b9feb7d5
#
_cell.length_a   1.000
_cell.length_b   1.000
_cell.length_c   1.000
_cell.angle_alpha   90.00
_cell.angle_beta   90.00
_cell.angle_gamma   90.00
#
_symmetry.space_group_name_H-M   'P 1'
#
loop_
_entity.id
_entity.type
_entity.pdbx_description
1 polymer ?
#
loop_
_entity_poly.entity_id
_entity_poly.type
_entity_poly.pdbx_seq_one_letter_code
_entity_poly.pdbx_strand_id
1 'polypeptide(L)'
;MKKAMILLFAVLLLAGCAAEPAETTVLPETTAIPTTQPETVPATTVLETTVPETTAEPIVTGWQEADGNRYYYDVFGEPVIGWETVDGKIYFFDDTGAMVTGWYQEGEYSYYLQEAGAAVGPQEIDGKQYFFGPSGKSIVLVNPWNMVPKGYQADPVQFEGGYYIGSACHDALKAMFDACRAAGCDPVLISGHRSRSFQEKLFDNKVQKLMDQGYSESGAKKKAAESVAVPGTSEHQLGLAADIIDDSNWSLDETQADNPTQQWLMEHCWEYGFILRYPEGSTEITGIIYEPWHYRYVGVEAALEIKALGITLEEYLDAVHE
;
A
#
# COMPACT_ATOMS: atom_id res chain seq x y z
N MET A 1 -4.83 29.43 -7.13
CA MET A 1 -5.92 29.07 -6.20
C MET A 1 -6.87 28.12 -6.92
N LYS A 2 -6.62 26.82 -6.87
CA LYS A 2 -7.55 25.77 -7.34
C LYS A 2 -7.94 24.95 -6.12
N LYS A 3 -9.23 24.98 -5.77
CA LYS A 3 -9.80 24.23 -4.64
C LYS A 3 -9.82 22.75 -5.01
N ALA A 4 -9.17 21.92 -4.23
CA ALA A 4 -9.31 20.48 -4.28
C ALA A 4 -10.72 20.10 -3.81
N MET A 5 -11.47 19.43 -4.65
CA MET A 5 -12.79 18.87 -4.35
C MET A 5 -12.57 17.37 -4.11
N ILE A 6 -12.56 16.99 -2.84
CA ILE A 6 -12.52 15.58 -2.44
C ILE A 6 -13.90 14.99 -2.70
N LEU A 7 -14.01 14.11 -3.68
CA LEU A 7 -15.21 13.33 -3.96
C LEU A 7 -15.12 12.00 -3.20
N LEU A 8 -15.97 11.86 -2.19
CA LEU A 8 -16.17 10.63 -1.46
C LEU A 8 -17.00 9.67 -2.34
N PHE A 9 -16.39 8.63 -2.90
CA PHE A 9 -17.12 7.57 -3.58
C PHE A 9 -17.51 6.46 -2.59
N ALA A 10 -18.81 6.43 -2.27
CA ALA A 10 -19.41 5.28 -1.61
C ALA A 10 -19.62 4.17 -2.65
N VAL A 11 -18.97 3.02 -2.45
CA VAL A 11 -19.18 1.83 -3.27
C VAL A 11 -20.49 1.17 -2.82
N LEU A 12 -21.52 1.25 -3.65
CA LEU A 12 -22.77 0.53 -3.48
C LEU A 12 -22.63 -0.84 -4.17
N LEU A 13 -22.49 -1.90 -3.40
CA LEU A 13 -22.57 -3.29 -3.88
C LEU A 13 -24.05 -3.62 -4.18
N LEU A 14 -24.41 -3.68 -5.45
CA LEU A 14 -25.68 -4.25 -5.91
C LEU A 14 -25.51 -5.77 -6.13
N ALA A 15 -25.91 -6.56 -5.14
CA ALA A 15 -26.12 -7.99 -5.32
C ALA A 15 -27.49 -8.19 -6.00
N GLY A 16 -27.48 -8.65 -7.26
CA GLY A 16 -28.66 -9.08 -7.97
C GLY A 16 -29.08 -10.47 -7.50
N CYS A 17 -30.19 -10.58 -6.74
CA CYS A 17 -30.90 -11.84 -6.52
C CYS A 17 -32.08 -11.93 -7.50
N ALA A 18 -32.08 -13.01 -8.29
CA ALA A 18 -33.22 -13.40 -9.08
C ALA A 18 -34.35 -13.90 -8.16
N ALA A 19 -35.58 -13.47 -8.40
CA ALA A 19 -36.76 -13.86 -7.66
C ALA A 19 -37.35 -15.18 -8.25
N GLU A 20 -37.56 -16.16 -7.40
CA GLU A 20 -38.49 -17.27 -7.64
C GLU A 20 -39.84 -16.99 -6.97
N PRO A 21 -40.96 -17.53 -7.51
CA PRO A 21 -42.31 -17.10 -7.14
C PRO A 21 -42.80 -17.69 -5.82
N ALA A 22 -43.55 -16.87 -5.08
CA ALA A 22 -44.14 -17.16 -3.78
C ALA A 22 -45.25 -18.21 -3.83
N GLU A 23 -45.16 -19.24 -3.01
CA GLU A 23 -46.29 -20.10 -2.63
C GLU A 23 -47.18 -19.40 -1.61
N THR A 24 -48.48 -19.41 -1.93
CA THR A 24 -49.57 -18.85 -1.11
C THR A 24 -49.89 -19.79 0.05
N THR A 25 -49.54 -19.44 1.26
CA THR A 25 -49.97 -20.15 2.46
C THR A 25 -51.21 -19.47 3.04
N VAL A 26 -52.32 -20.24 3.10
CA VAL A 26 -53.63 -19.86 3.64
C VAL A 26 -53.57 -19.78 5.17
N LEU A 27 -54.04 -18.68 5.75
CA LEU A 27 -54.23 -18.49 7.20
C LEU A 27 -55.49 -19.24 7.67
N PRO A 28 -55.46 -19.90 8.82
CA PRO A 28 -56.71 -20.47 9.42
C PRO A 28 -57.47 -19.38 10.19
N GLU A 29 -58.80 -19.53 10.10
CA GLU A 29 -59.82 -18.65 10.69
C GLU A 29 -59.77 -18.55 12.22
N THR A 30 -60.10 -17.37 12.69
CA THR A 30 -60.25 -16.96 14.09
C THR A 30 -61.49 -17.57 14.71
N THR A 31 -61.33 -18.42 15.74
CA THR A 31 -62.43 -18.88 16.57
C THR A 31 -62.66 -17.90 17.72
N ALA A 32 -63.94 -17.48 17.92
CA ALA A 32 -64.38 -16.54 18.92
C ALA A 32 -64.24 -17.09 20.36
N ILE A 33 -63.75 -16.22 21.28
CA ILE A 33 -63.67 -16.45 22.73
C ILE A 33 -64.99 -16.01 23.39
N PRO A 34 -65.61 -16.81 24.26
CA PRO A 34 -66.82 -16.37 24.99
C PRO A 34 -66.44 -15.48 26.18
N THR A 35 -67.23 -14.41 26.33
CA THR A 35 -67.16 -13.46 27.44
C THR A 35 -67.66 -14.04 28.72
N THR A 36 -66.84 -14.14 29.77
CA THR A 36 -67.32 -14.39 31.15
C THR A 36 -67.02 -13.17 32.02
N GLN A 37 -67.99 -12.81 32.86
CA GLN A 37 -68.01 -11.68 33.81
C GLN A 37 -66.93 -11.79 34.88
N PRO A 38 -66.51 -10.62 35.50
CA PRO A 38 -65.42 -10.58 36.45
C PRO A 38 -65.85 -11.02 37.85
N GLU A 39 -65.09 -11.96 38.44
CA GLU A 39 -65.14 -12.25 39.87
C GLU A 39 -64.25 -11.25 40.61
N THR A 40 -64.82 -10.70 41.71
CA THR A 40 -64.12 -9.80 42.64
C THR A 40 -63.06 -10.53 43.47
N VAL A 41 -61.80 -10.20 43.25
CA VAL A 41 -60.68 -10.68 44.09
C VAL A 41 -60.34 -9.66 45.16
N PRO A 42 -60.09 -10.09 46.43
CA PRO A 42 -59.79 -9.17 47.53
C PRO A 42 -58.41 -8.51 47.38
N ALA A 43 -58.33 -7.30 47.87
CA ALA A 43 -57.12 -6.44 47.77
C ALA A 43 -55.90 -7.13 48.44
N THR A 44 -54.93 -7.54 47.61
CA THR A 44 -53.64 -7.97 48.06
C THR A 44 -52.74 -6.73 48.28
N THR A 45 -52.23 -6.57 49.49
CA THR A 45 -51.26 -5.54 49.86
C THR A 45 -50.04 -5.65 48.94
N VAL A 46 -49.81 -4.64 48.12
CA VAL A 46 -48.61 -4.52 47.30
C VAL A 46 -47.46 -4.19 48.25
N LEU A 47 -46.59 -5.16 48.47
CA LEU A 47 -45.24 -4.89 49.01
C LEU A 47 -44.48 -4.13 47.91
N GLU A 48 -44.23 -2.87 48.15
CA GLU A 48 -43.27 -2.09 47.37
C GLU A 48 -41.89 -2.78 47.47
N THR A 49 -41.55 -3.57 46.47
CA THR A 49 -40.17 -4.02 46.28
C THR A 49 -39.41 -2.84 45.73
N THR A 50 -38.65 -2.14 46.59
CA THR A 50 -37.63 -1.18 46.17
C THR A 50 -36.58 -1.96 45.40
N VAL A 51 -36.64 -1.92 44.07
CA VAL A 51 -35.54 -2.35 43.21
C VAL A 51 -34.40 -1.37 43.49
N PRO A 52 -33.24 -1.85 43.94
CA PRO A 52 -32.07 -0.94 44.11
C PRO A 52 -31.77 -0.35 42.73
N GLU A 53 -31.84 0.94 42.62
CA GLU A 53 -31.39 1.70 41.49
C GLU A 53 -29.87 1.48 41.36
N THR A 54 -29.48 0.49 40.55
CA THR A 54 -28.07 0.29 40.22
C THR A 54 -27.69 1.45 39.36
N THR A 55 -27.11 2.48 39.95
CA THR A 55 -26.43 3.53 39.18
C THR A 55 -25.25 2.88 38.47
N ALA A 56 -25.45 2.47 37.21
CA ALA A 56 -24.36 2.05 36.36
C ALA A 56 -23.38 3.23 36.26
N GLU A 57 -22.14 2.99 36.63
CA GLU A 57 -21.09 4.02 36.42
C GLU A 57 -21.06 4.41 34.95
N PRO A 58 -20.83 5.70 34.64
CA PRO A 58 -20.78 6.15 33.26
C PRO A 58 -19.66 5.42 32.52
N ILE A 59 -19.97 4.82 31.38
CA ILE A 59 -19.00 4.16 30.52
C ILE A 59 -18.01 5.23 30.04
N VAL A 60 -16.73 5.03 30.32
CA VAL A 60 -15.65 5.90 29.85
C VAL A 60 -15.33 5.51 28.41
N THR A 61 -15.35 6.47 27.48
CA THR A 61 -15.05 6.26 26.07
C THR A 61 -14.08 7.32 25.54
N GLY A 62 -13.44 7.05 24.41
CA GLY A 62 -12.51 7.97 23.76
C GLY A 62 -11.14 8.02 24.47
N TRP A 63 -10.40 9.09 24.22
CA TRP A 63 -9.05 9.27 24.74
C TRP A 63 -9.03 9.42 26.25
N GLN A 64 -8.15 8.67 26.91
CA GLN A 64 -7.87 8.70 28.35
C GLN A 64 -6.35 8.72 28.60
N GLU A 65 -5.93 9.34 29.71
CA GLU A 65 -4.54 9.33 30.17
C GLU A 65 -4.47 8.69 31.56
N ALA A 66 -3.61 7.70 31.72
CA ALA A 66 -3.37 7.04 32.98
C ALA A 66 -1.91 6.59 33.06
N ASP A 67 -1.27 6.78 34.24
CA ASP A 67 0.10 6.34 34.50
C ASP A 67 1.17 6.80 33.49
N GLY A 68 0.93 7.97 32.86
CA GLY A 68 1.82 8.55 31.83
C GLY A 68 1.66 7.95 30.44
N ASN A 69 0.68 7.07 30.21
CA ASN A 69 0.31 6.51 28.93
C ASN A 69 -1.03 7.09 28.44
N ARG A 70 -1.25 7.02 27.13
CA ARG A 70 -2.52 7.36 26.49
C ARG A 70 -3.22 6.08 26.06
N TYR A 71 -4.54 6.04 26.23
CA TYR A 71 -5.41 4.93 25.88
C TYR A 71 -6.59 5.46 25.06
N TYR A 72 -7.15 4.63 24.22
CA TYR A 72 -8.41 4.92 23.55
C TYR A 72 -9.43 3.84 23.90
N TYR A 73 -10.58 4.26 24.45
CA TYR A 73 -11.65 3.36 24.84
C TYR A 73 -12.77 3.41 23.80
N ASP A 74 -13.22 2.25 23.38
CA ASP A 74 -14.31 2.09 22.43
C ASP A 74 -15.68 2.51 23.03
N VAL A 75 -16.74 2.33 22.23
CA VAL A 75 -18.10 2.69 22.65
C VAL A 75 -18.65 1.81 23.77
N PHE A 76 -18.00 0.71 24.09
CA PHE A 76 -18.36 -0.20 25.17
C PHE A 76 -17.55 0.07 26.46
N GLY A 77 -16.57 0.97 26.40
CA GLY A 77 -15.66 1.27 27.48
C GLY A 77 -14.51 0.29 27.62
N GLU A 78 -14.20 -0.46 26.58
CA GLU A 78 -13.05 -1.36 26.55
C GLU A 78 -11.83 -0.66 25.90
N PRO A 79 -10.61 -0.85 26.42
CA PRO A 79 -9.42 -0.28 25.79
C PRO A 79 -9.15 -0.94 24.45
N VAL A 80 -8.92 -0.12 23.43
CA VAL A 80 -8.54 -0.59 22.10
C VAL A 80 -7.12 -1.17 22.13
N ILE A 81 -6.90 -2.26 21.39
CA ILE A 81 -5.60 -2.95 21.25
C ILE A 81 -5.34 -3.10 19.74
N GLY A 82 -4.07 -2.98 19.32
CA GLY A 82 -3.66 -3.06 17.93
C GLY A 82 -3.91 -1.78 17.15
N TRP A 83 -4.11 -1.90 15.84
CA TRP A 83 -4.35 -0.76 14.96
C TRP A 83 -5.76 -0.21 15.09
N GLU A 84 -5.87 1.12 15.18
CA GLU A 84 -7.16 1.82 15.22
C GLU A 84 -7.08 3.15 14.48
N THR A 85 -8.18 3.51 13.82
CA THR A 85 -8.33 4.81 13.16
C THR A 85 -9.24 5.72 13.96
N VAL A 86 -8.66 6.74 14.58
CA VAL A 86 -9.37 7.73 15.37
C VAL A 86 -9.30 9.10 14.67
N ASP A 87 -10.45 9.69 14.36
CA ASP A 87 -10.55 10.99 13.68
C ASP A 87 -9.74 11.06 12.37
N GLY A 88 -9.72 9.95 11.60
CA GLY A 88 -9.00 9.85 10.33
C GLY A 88 -7.48 9.71 10.46
N LYS A 89 -6.97 9.45 11.64
CA LYS A 89 -5.55 9.20 11.92
C LYS A 89 -5.35 7.79 12.44
N ILE A 90 -4.27 7.14 12.03
CA ILE A 90 -3.94 5.76 12.38
C ILE A 90 -3.09 5.76 13.64
N TYR A 91 -3.47 4.94 14.61
CA TYR A 91 -2.76 4.72 15.87
C TYR A 91 -2.53 3.23 16.09
N PHE A 92 -1.53 2.90 16.90
CA PHE A 92 -1.30 1.55 17.38
C PHE A 92 -1.26 1.53 18.91
N PHE A 93 -1.96 0.55 19.48
CA PHE A 93 -2.03 0.31 20.92
C PHE A 93 -1.45 -1.08 21.22
N ASP A 94 -0.62 -1.17 22.25
CA ASP A 94 -0.03 -2.45 22.66
C ASP A 94 -1.05 -3.38 23.35
N ASP A 95 -0.59 -4.55 23.78
CA ASP A 95 -1.43 -5.56 24.43
C ASP A 95 -2.04 -5.08 25.77
N THR A 96 -1.55 -3.97 26.33
CA THR A 96 -2.12 -3.32 27.50
C THR A 96 -3.12 -2.22 27.16
N GLY A 97 -3.31 -1.92 25.87
CA GLY A 97 -4.11 -0.81 25.37
C GLY A 97 -3.37 0.54 25.39
N ALA A 98 -2.09 0.58 25.75
CA ALA A 98 -1.32 1.81 25.76
C ALA A 98 -0.90 2.21 24.34
N MET A 99 -1.08 3.50 23.98
CA MET A 99 -0.69 4.04 22.70
C MET A 99 0.84 3.98 22.53
N VAL A 100 1.29 3.36 21.43
CA VAL A 100 2.70 3.23 21.07
C VAL A 100 3.15 4.46 20.27
N THR A 101 4.39 4.94 20.54
CA THR A 101 5.05 6.01 19.79
C THR A 101 6.47 5.61 19.41
N GLY A 102 7.03 6.29 18.39
CA GLY A 102 8.35 5.99 17.84
C GLY A 102 8.31 4.97 16.70
N TRP A 103 9.45 4.37 16.41
CA TRP A 103 9.54 3.35 15.37
C TRP A 103 8.83 2.06 15.78
N TYR A 104 7.96 1.58 14.92
CA TYR A 104 7.24 0.31 15.07
C TYR A 104 7.42 -0.54 13.81
N GLN A 105 7.67 -1.83 14.01
CA GLN A 105 7.88 -2.79 12.92
C GLN A 105 6.78 -3.85 12.95
N GLU A 106 6.12 -4.05 11.81
CA GLU A 106 5.14 -5.12 11.61
C GLU A 106 5.43 -5.85 10.30
N GLY A 107 5.86 -7.11 10.39
CA GLY A 107 6.31 -7.86 9.22
C GLY A 107 7.46 -7.15 8.50
N GLU A 108 7.30 -6.88 7.22
CA GLU A 108 8.27 -6.16 6.40
C GLU A 108 8.12 -4.63 6.46
N TYR A 109 7.04 -4.12 7.06
CA TYR A 109 6.72 -2.69 7.07
C TYR A 109 7.20 -2.03 8.36
N SER A 110 7.77 -0.82 8.20
CA SER A 110 8.13 0.07 9.29
C SER A 110 7.18 1.25 9.33
N TYR A 111 6.86 1.69 10.53
CA TYR A 111 6.01 2.85 10.80
C TYR A 111 6.73 3.81 11.74
N TYR A 112 6.41 5.07 11.68
CA TYR A 112 6.81 6.03 12.69
C TYR A 112 5.57 6.61 13.37
N LEU A 113 5.31 6.15 14.58
CA LEU A 113 4.11 6.46 15.36
C LEU A 113 4.36 7.71 16.19
N GLN A 114 3.47 8.69 16.09
CA GLN A 114 3.54 9.97 16.76
C GLN A 114 2.30 10.15 17.64
N GLU A 115 2.34 11.09 18.58
CA GLU A 115 1.16 11.42 19.41
C GLU A 115 -0.04 11.89 18.56
N ALA A 116 0.24 12.41 17.35
CA ALA A 116 -0.76 12.88 16.41
C ALA A 116 -1.22 11.81 15.39
N GLY A 117 -0.80 10.55 15.55
CA GLY A 117 -1.03 9.43 14.64
C GLY A 117 0.23 8.98 13.91
N ALA A 118 0.14 7.92 13.11
CA ALA A 118 1.24 7.45 12.27
C ALA A 118 1.69 8.54 11.29
N ALA A 119 2.99 8.62 11.04
CA ALA A 119 3.56 9.53 10.05
C ALA A 119 3.06 9.19 8.64
N VAL A 120 2.76 10.20 7.84
CA VAL A 120 2.34 10.11 6.44
C VAL A 120 3.11 11.15 5.63
N GLY A 121 3.41 10.85 4.36
CA GLY A 121 4.19 11.71 3.49
C GLY A 121 5.67 11.78 3.87
N PRO A 122 6.41 12.79 3.37
CA PRO A 122 7.81 12.99 3.69
C PRO A 122 8.00 13.48 5.13
N GLN A 123 8.93 12.85 5.85
CA GLN A 123 9.28 13.17 7.24
C GLN A 123 10.79 13.22 7.43
N GLU A 124 11.28 14.20 8.18
CA GLU A 124 12.65 14.22 8.66
C GLU A 124 12.72 13.69 10.10
N ILE A 125 13.40 12.55 10.29
CA ILE A 125 13.53 11.88 11.59
C ILE A 125 15.02 11.68 11.86
N ASP A 126 15.54 12.22 12.96
CA ASP A 126 16.97 12.16 13.33
C ASP A 126 17.91 12.62 12.20
N GLY A 127 17.52 13.68 11.46
CA GLY A 127 18.31 14.25 10.36
C GLY A 127 18.36 13.39 9.09
N LYS A 128 17.42 12.45 8.94
CA LYS A 128 17.25 11.62 7.75
C LYS A 128 15.85 11.77 7.19
N GLN A 129 15.75 11.81 5.86
CA GLN A 129 14.48 11.85 5.15
C GLN A 129 13.87 10.44 5.07
N TYR A 130 12.59 10.33 5.40
CA TYR A 130 11.77 9.13 5.24
C TYR A 130 10.49 9.49 4.47
N PHE A 131 9.90 8.49 3.83
CA PHE A 131 8.64 8.63 3.11
C PHE A 131 7.66 7.56 3.60
N PHE A 132 6.43 7.97 3.90
CA PHE A 132 5.38 7.09 4.38
C PHE A 132 4.15 7.23 3.47
N GLY A 133 3.61 6.10 3.02
CA GLY A 133 2.36 6.07 2.29
C GLY A 133 1.16 6.50 3.16
N PRO A 134 -0.04 6.64 2.56
CA PRO A 134 -1.25 7.05 3.28
C PRO A 134 -1.63 6.14 4.45
N SER A 135 -1.28 4.86 4.39
CA SER A 135 -1.45 3.88 5.49
C SER A 135 -0.40 3.98 6.60
N GLY A 136 0.54 4.94 6.52
CA GLY A 136 1.65 5.10 7.46
C GLY A 136 2.82 4.13 7.24
N LYS A 137 2.80 3.28 6.22
CA LYS A 137 3.88 2.36 5.89
C LYS A 137 5.05 3.10 5.24
N SER A 138 6.26 2.86 5.75
CA SER A 138 7.49 3.41 5.16
C SER A 138 7.79 2.75 3.82
N ILE A 139 8.00 3.57 2.80
CA ILE A 139 8.43 3.15 1.47
C ILE A 139 9.72 3.87 1.11
N VAL A 140 10.74 3.12 0.73
CA VAL A 140 12.02 3.71 0.31
C VAL A 140 11.88 4.27 -1.09
N LEU A 141 11.90 5.61 -1.22
CA LEU A 141 11.95 6.28 -2.51
C LEU A 141 13.41 6.42 -2.95
N VAL A 142 13.70 5.97 -4.18
CA VAL A 142 14.98 6.18 -4.85
C VAL A 142 14.70 6.68 -6.27
N ASN A 143 15.26 7.84 -6.59
CA ASN A 143 15.14 8.49 -7.89
C ASN A 143 16.31 9.50 -8.06
N PRO A 144 16.40 10.30 -9.13
CA PRO A 144 17.51 11.24 -9.31
C PRO A 144 17.76 12.21 -8.15
N TRP A 145 16.77 12.51 -7.34
CA TRP A 145 16.83 13.45 -6.20
C TRP A 145 16.95 12.75 -4.85
N ASN A 146 16.57 11.49 -4.76
CA ASN A 146 16.59 10.68 -3.54
C ASN A 146 17.51 9.48 -3.71
N MET A 147 18.68 9.54 -3.07
CA MET A 147 19.67 8.46 -3.14
C MET A 147 19.27 7.27 -2.27
N VAL A 148 19.78 6.09 -2.61
CA VAL A 148 19.74 4.90 -1.74
C VAL A 148 20.21 5.29 -0.34
N PRO A 149 19.43 5.02 0.71
CA PRO A 149 19.75 5.42 2.08
C PRO A 149 21.13 4.91 2.51
N LYS A 150 21.87 5.76 3.21
CA LYS A 150 23.21 5.39 3.71
C LYS A 150 23.10 4.19 4.65
N GLY A 151 23.86 3.14 4.34
CA GLY A 151 23.88 1.92 5.13
C GLY A 151 22.77 0.94 4.78
N TYR A 152 21.93 1.23 3.77
CA TYR A 152 20.96 0.27 3.24
C TYR A 152 21.68 -1.00 2.78
N GLN A 153 21.17 -2.13 3.19
CA GLN A 153 21.66 -3.46 2.83
C GLN A 153 20.52 -4.17 2.10
N ALA A 154 20.66 -4.36 0.80
CA ALA A 154 19.78 -5.28 0.09
C ALA A 154 20.08 -6.71 0.56
N ASP A 155 19.04 -7.53 0.66
CA ASP A 155 19.15 -8.97 0.94
C ASP A 155 18.80 -9.76 -0.34
N PRO A 156 19.75 -9.85 -1.33
CA PRO A 156 19.46 -10.45 -2.61
C PRO A 156 19.47 -11.97 -2.52
N VAL A 157 18.42 -12.60 -3.02
CA VAL A 157 18.27 -14.04 -3.20
C VAL A 157 18.24 -14.38 -4.69
N GLN A 158 18.69 -15.58 -5.04
CA GLN A 158 18.75 -16.01 -6.43
C GLN A 158 17.34 -16.23 -7.00
N PHE A 159 17.11 -15.68 -8.17
CA PHE A 159 15.92 -15.87 -8.98
C PHE A 159 16.25 -16.62 -10.26
N GLU A 160 15.29 -16.81 -11.15
CA GLU A 160 15.44 -17.49 -12.44
C GLU A 160 16.54 -16.84 -13.32
N GLY A 161 17.11 -17.59 -14.23
CA GLY A 161 18.12 -17.10 -15.17
C GLY A 161 19.47 -16.74 -14.53
N GLY A 162 19.64 -17.00 -13.23
CA GLY A 162 20.88 -16.66 -12.49
C GLY A 162 20.91 -15.21 -12.02
N TYR A 163 19.80 -14.47 -12.14
CA TYR A 163 19.64 -13.13 -11.59
C TYR A 163 19.32 -13.19 -10.10
N TYR A 164 19.38 -12.04 -9.43
CA TYR A 164 19.08 -11.90 -8.01
C TYR A 164 18.03 -10.81 -7.83
N ILE A 165 17.14 -10.98 -6.85
CA ILE A 165 16.16 -10.00 -6.43
C ILE A 165 16.15 -9.92 -4.91
N GLY A 166 15.69 -8.85 -4.29
CA GLY A 166 15.57 -8.78 -2.83
C GLY A 166 14.62 -9.82 -2.26
N SER A 167 14.96 -10.40 -1.11
CA SER A 167 14.14 -11.41 -0.43
C SER A 167 12.71 -10.92 -0.19
N ALA A 168 12.52 -9.64 0.11
CA ALA A 168 11.22 -9.02 0.37
C ALA A 168 10.23 -9.11 -0.82
N CYS A 169 10.71 -9.19 -2.06
CA CYS A 169 9.83 -9.27 -3.24
C CYS A 169 9.99 -10.55 -4.05
N HIS A 170 10.84 -11.49 -3.60
CA HIS A 170 11.15 -12.72 -4.33
C HIS A 170 9.89 -13.56 -4.61
N ASP A 171 9.12 -13.88 -3.58
CA ASP A 171 7.95 -14.74 -3.70
C ASP A 171 6.81 -14.06 -4.47
N ALA A 172 6.68 -12.74 -4.31
CA ALA A 172 5.74 -11.93 -5.07
C ALA A 172 6.08 -11.91 -6.58
N LEU A 173 7.37 -11.73 -6.92
CA LEU A 173 7.85 -11.80 -8.31
C LEU A 173 7.63 -13.18 -8.90
N LYS A 174 7.91 -14.24 -8.12
CA LYS A 174 7.67 -15.61 -8.56
C LYS A 174 6.20 -15.87 -8.85
N ALA A 175 5.30 -15.47 -7.95
CA ALA A 175 3.85 -15.62 -8.13
C ALA A 175 3.36 -14.85 -9.37
N MET A 176 3.86 -13.63 -9.61
CA MET A 176 3.56 -12.83 -10.79
C MET A 176 4.01 -13.53 -12.07
N PHE A 177 5.22 -14.11 -12.09
CA PHE A 177 5.74 -14.86 -13.25
C PHE A 177 4.92 -16.12 -13.52
N ASP A 178 4.58 -16.89 -12.48
CA ASP A 178 3.77 -18.10 -12.62
C ASP A 178 2.38 -17.77 -13.18
N ALA A 179 1.74 -16.70 -12.74
CA ALA A 179 0.44 -16.26 -13.24
C ALA A 179 0.53 -15.72 -14.69
N CYS A 180 1.55 -14.95 -15.00
CA CYS A 180 1.81 -14.46 -16.35
C CYS A 180 1.98 -15.62 -17.35
N ARG A 181 2.75 -16.64 -16.97
CA ARG A 181 2.92 -17.87 -17.77
C ARG A 181 1.63 -18.67 -17.90
N ALA A 182 0.83 -18.73 -16.85
CA ALA A 182 -0.49 -19.38 -16.90
C ALA A 182 -1.46 -18.67 -17.87
N ALA A 183 -1.27 -17.36 -18.06
CA ALA A 183 -2.00 -16.57 -19.06
C ALA A 183 -1.45 -16.72 -20.48
N GLY A 184 -0.39 -17.52 -20.69
CA GLY A 184 0.20 -17.78 -22.01
C GLY A 184 1.29 -16.79 -22.42
N CYS A 185 1.82 -16.02 -21.48
CA CYS A 185 2.94 -15.10 -21.68
C CYS A 185 4.28 -15.75 -21.32
N ASP A 186 5.38 -15.13 -21.70
CA ASP A 186 6.73 -15.67 -21.45
C ASP A 186 7.67 -14.64 -20.81
N PRO A 187 7.44 -14.28 -19.52
CA PRO A 187 8.25 -13.28 -18.81
C PRO A 187 9.66 -13.80 -18.52
N VAL A 188 10.66 -12.96 -18.81
CA VAL A 188 12.07 -13.21 -18.51
C VAL A 188 12.62 -12.06 -17.68
N LEU A 189 13.16 -12.37 -16.51
CA LEU A 189 13.92 -11.39 -15.72
C LEU A 189 15.31 -11.22 -16.37
N ILE A 190 15.65 -9.99 -16.75
CA ILE A 190 16.96 -9.65 -17.34
C ILE A 190 17.82 -8.77 -16.45
N SER A 191 17.23 -8.20 -15.39
CA SER A 191 17.94 -7.46 -14.37
C SER A 191 17.09 -7.38 -13.10
N GLY A 192 17.68 -7.73 -11.98
CA GLY A 192 17.12 -7.55 -10.65
C GLY A 192 18.06 -6.72 -9.78
N HIS A 193 18.54 -7.26 -8.65
CA HIS A 193 19.50 -6.56 -7.80
C HIS A 193 20.80 -6.25 -8.54
N ARG A 194 21.22 -4.98 -8.43
CA ARG A 194 22.51 -4.48 -8.95
C ARG A 194 23.33 -3.88 -7.80
N SER A 195 24.58 -4.29 -7.64
CA SER A 195 25.50 -3.58 -6.74
C SER A 195 25.80 -2.17 -7.24
N ARG A 196 26.18 -1.28 -6.33
CA ARG A 196 26.62 0.09 -6.72
C ARG A 196 27.73 0.06 -7.76
N SER A 197 28.72 -0.80 -7.59
CA SER A 197 29.85 -0.91 -8.54
C SER A 197 29.43 -1.44 -9.92
N PHE A 198 28.40 -2.27 -9.99
CA PHE A 198 27.84 -2.69 -11.26
C PHE A 198 27.08 -1.55 -11.94
N GLN A 199 26.29 -0.79 -11.17
CA GLN A 199 25.60 0.39 -11.68
C GLN A 199 26.58 1.47 -12.20
N GLU A 200 27.73 1.67 -11.53
CA GLU A 200 28.80 2.54 -12.01
C GLU A 200 29.28 2.13 -13.39
N LYS A 201 29.57 0.84 -13.58
CA LYS A 201 29.99 0.33 -14.90
C LYS A 201 28.94 0.54 -15.98
N LEU A 202 27.65 0.32 -15.66
CA LEU A 202 26.57 0.54 -16.63
C LEU A 202 26.48 2.02 -17.02
N PHE A 203 26.53 2.91 -16.06
CA PHE A 203 26.49 4.36 -16.29
C PHE A 203 27.68 4.85 -17.10
N ASP A 204 28.90 4.46 -16.73
CA ASP A 204 30.14 4.84 -17.43
C ASP A 204 30.13 4.32 -18.88
N ASN A 205 29.69 3.09 -19.12
CA ASN A 205 29.56 2.53 -20.46
C ASN A 205 28.55 3.33 -21.30
N LYS A 206 27.42 3.75 -20.71
CA LYS A 206 26.44 4.58 -21.43
C LYS A 206 27.00 5.95 -21.74
N VAL A 207 27.72 6.59 -20.79
CA VAL A 207 28.40 7.87 -21.00
C VAL A 207 29.41 7.74 -22.14
N GLN A 208 30.29 6.72 -22.11
CA GLN A 208 31.28 6.50 -23.15
C GLN A 208 30.63 6.33 -24.53
N LYS A 209 29.59 5.51 -24.62
CA LYS A 209 28.82 5.29 -25.88
C LYS A 209 28.25 6.62 -26.43
N LEU A 210 27.80 7.52 -25.57
CA LEU A 210 27.30 8.84 -25.99
C LEU A 210 28.42 9.76 -26.41
N MET A 211 29.57 9.71 -25.72
CA MET A 211 30.77 10.46 -26.14
C MET A 211 31.27 10.02 -27.52
N ASP A 212 31.26 8.72 -27.81
CA ASP A 212 31.58 8.16 -29.12
C ASP A 212 30.61 8.63 -30.22
N GLN A 213 29.38 9.01 -29.85
CA GLN A 213 28.39 9.63 -30.74
C GLN A 213 28.57 11.16 -30.87
N GLY A 214 29.60 11.75 -30.24
CA GLY A 214 29.94 13.17 -30.36
C GLY A 214 29.40 14.10 -29.27
N TYR A 215 28.77 13.56 -28.22
CA TYR A 215 28.38 14.36 -27.05
C TYR A 215 29.64 14.82 -26.28
N SER A 216 29.61 16.01 -25.69
CA SER A 216 30.60 16.38 -24.67
C SER A 216 30.42 15.48 -23.42
N GLU A 217 31.46 15.32 -22.61
CA GLU A 217 31.38 14.52 -21.38
C GLU A 217 30.18 14.93 -20.48
N SER A 218 30.01 16.24 -20.25
CA SER A 218 28.90 16.77 -19.47
C SER A 218 27.56 16.48 -20.12
N GLY A 219 27.42 16.63 -21.45
CA GLY A 219 26.23 16.32 -22.20
C GLY A 219 25.93 14.83 -22.20
N ALA A 220 26.96 13.98 -22.33
CA ALA A 220 26.83 12.52 -22.27
C ALA A 220 26.35 12.06 -20.90
N LYS A 221 26.90 12.58 -19.79
CA LYS A 221 26.44 12.28 -18.42
C LYS A 221 24.97 12.66 -18.21
N LYS A 222 24.59 13.87 -18.64
CA LYS A 222 23.18 14.31 -18.54
C LYS A 222 22.26 13.41 -19.35
N LYS A 223 22.62 13.08 -20.58
CA LYS A 223 21.80 12.23 -21.46
C LYS A 223 21.77 10.78 -20.98
N ALA A 224 22.88 10.26 -20.43
CA ALA A 224 22.91 8.92 -19.83
C ALA A 224 21.94 8.79 -18.66
N ALA A 225 21.87 9.81 -17.79
CA ALA A 225 21.03 9.82 -16.60
C ALA A 225 19.51 9.73 -16.90
N GLU A 226 19.09 10.03 -18.11
CA GLU A 226 17.67 9.91 -18.53
C GLU A 226 17.21 8.44 -18.67
N SER A 227 18.16 7.50 -18.90
CA SER A 227 17.85 6.08 -19.16
C SER A 227 18.68 5.08 -18.36
N VAL A 228 19.75 5.52 -17.73
CA VAL A 228 20.58 4.72 -16.81
C VAL A 228 20.81 5.55 -15.56
N ALA A 229 20.17 5.16 -14.47
CA ALA A 229 20.24 5.91 -13.22
C ALA A 229 21.70 6.13 -12.77
N VAL A 230 21.99 7.33 -12.27
CA VAL A 230 23.29 7.68 -11.68
C VAL A 230 23.57 6.72 -10.51
N PRO A 231 24.82 6.25 -10.33
CA PRO A 231 25.16 5.36 -9.22
C PRO A 231 24.74 5.92 -7.86
N GLY A 232 23.92 5.17 -7.15
CA GLY A 232 23.31 5.61 -5.89
C GLY A 232 21.87 6.12 -6.02
N THR A 233 21.34 6.27 -7.25
CA THR A 233 19.94 6.66 -7.50
C THR A 233 19.16 5.60 -8.28
N SER A 234 19.64 4.35 -8.29
CA SER A 234 18.99 3.21 -8.94
C SER A 234 18.23 2.35 -7.94
N GLU A 235 16.96 2.09 -8.20
CA GLU A 235 16.11 1.19 -7.39
C GLU A 235 16.59 -0.27 -7.40
N HIS A 236 17.32 -0.69 -8.43
CA HIS A 236 17.96 -2.01 -8.46
C HIS A 236 18.95 -2.21 -7.32
N GLN A 237 19.54 -1.14 -6.77
CA GLN A 237 20.42 -1.24 -5.60
C GLN A 237 19.66 -1.58 -4.32
N LEU A 238 18.34 -1.37 -4.30
CA LEU A 238 17.47 -1.82 -3.21
C LEU A 238 17.15 -3.32 -3.29
N GLY A 239 17.29 -3.92 -4.46
CA GLY A 239 16.79 -5.27 -4.73
C GLY A 239 15.27 -5.32 -4.97
N LEU A 240 14.60 -4.18 -5.08
CA LEU A 240 13.14 -4.07 -5.21
C LEU A 240 12.67 -3.73 -6.63
N ALA A 241 13.59 -3.69 -7.60
CA ALA A 241 13.28 -3.43 -9.00
C ALA A 241 13.60 -4.64 -9.88
N ALA A 242 12.76 -4.89 -10.86
CA ALA A 242 12.88 -5.97 -11.83
C ALA A 242 12.70 -5.43 -13.25
N ASP A 243 13.72 -5.61 -14.11
CA ASP A 243 13.57 -5.42 -15.55
C ASP A 243 13.12 -6.74 -16.17
N ILE A 244 11.90 -6.74 -16.71
CA ILE A 244 11.22 -7.92 -17.26
C ILE A 244 10.94 -7.69 -18.74
N ILE A 245 11.28 -8.67 -19.56
CA ILE A 245 10.99 -8.65 -21.00
C ILE A 245 10.14 -9.86 -21.40
N ASP A 246 9.66 -9.86 -22.63
CA ASP A 246 9.11 -11.06 -23.28
C ASP A 246 10.25 -11.84 -23.95
N ASP A 247 10.28 -13.18 -23.85
CA ASP A 247 11.34 -14.00 -24.45
C ASP A 247 11.44 -13.85 -25.99
N SER A 248 10.37 -13.40 -26.63
CA SER A 248 10.35 -13.13 -28.07
C SER A 248 11.02 -11.79 -28.46
N ASN A 249 11.22 -10.86 -27.51
CA ASN A 249 11.81 -9.54 -27.76
C ASN A 249 12.82 -9.16 -26.67
N TRP A 250 14.10 -9.19 -27.00
CA TRP A 250 15.22 -8.86 -26.09
C TRP A 250 15.67 -7.39 -26.16
N SER A 251 14.92 -6.52 -26.84
CA SER A 251 15.20 -5.08 -26.86
C SER A 251 14.75 -4.43 -25.55
N LEU A 252 15.57 -3.51 -25.02
CA LEU A 252 15.18 -2.61 -23.91
C LEU A 252 14.80 -1.25 -24.50
N ASP A 253 13.64 -1.19 -25.12
CA ASP A 253 13.05 0.01 -25.69
C ASP A 253 11.51 -0.04 -25.61
N GLU A 254 10.85 1.02 -26.03
CA GLU A 254 9.39 1.18 -25.93
C GLU A 254 8.59 0.09 -26.64
N THR A 255 9.21 -0.65 -27.60
CA THR A 255 8.53 -1.76 -28.30
C THR A 255 8.18 -2.92 -27.37
N GLN A 256 8.75 -2.97 -26.18
CA GLN A 256 8.33 -3.93 -25.15
C GLN A 256 6.85 -3.78 -24.81
N ALA A 257 6.31 -2.56 -24.79
CA ALA A 257 4.90 -2.31 -24.45
C ALA A 257 3.90 -3.03 -25.35
N ASP A 258 4.31 -3.36 -26.59
CA ASP A 258 3.45 -4.05 -27.57
C ASP A 258 3.39 -5.56 -27.36
N ASN A 259 4.27 -6.13 -26.50
CA ASN A 259 4.32 -7.57 -26.28
C ASN A 259 3.21 -8.04 -25.30
N PRO A 260 2.63 -9.23 -25.51
CA PRO A 260 1.61 -9.78 -24.63
C PRO A 260 2.03 -9.87 -23.17
N THR A 261 3.30 -10.21 -22.90
CA THR A 261 3.86 -10.26 -21.54
C THR A 261 3.79 -8.89 -20.87
N GLN A 262 4.21 -7.82 -21.54
CA GLN A 262 4.18 -6.47 -20.96
C GLN A 262 2.76 -5.96 -20.78
N GLN A 263 1.87 -6.23 -21.73
CA GLN A 263 0.45 -5.88 -21.60
C GLN A 263 -0.17 -6.55 -20.38
N TRP A 264 0.10 -7.84 -20.18
CA TRP A 264 -0.37 -8.58 -19.01
C TRP A 264 0.25 -8.01 -17.72
N LEU A 265 1.55 -7.78 -17.68
CA LEU A 265 2.23 -7.23 -16.50
C LEU A 265 1.70 -5.84 -16.14
N MET A 266 1.54 -4.94 -17.10
CA MET A 266 0.97 -3.60 -16.88
C MET A 266 -0.47 -3.64 -16.38
N GLU A 267 -1.23 -4.71 -16.68
CA GLU A 267 -2.61 -4.89 -16.22
C GLU A 267 -2.70 -5.56 -14.84
N HIS A 268 -1.71 -6.40 -14.47
CA HIS A 268 -1.82 -7.28 -13.30
C HIS A 268 -0.72 -7.14 -12.24
N CYS A 269 0.38 -6.42 -12.50
CA CYS A 269 1.52 -6.35 -11.57
C CYS A 269 1.15 -5.86 -10.16
N TRP A 270 0.14 -5.02 -10.03
CA TRP A 270 -0.38 -4.48 -8.76
C TRP A 270 -0.90 -5.56 -7.81
N GLU A 271 -1.48 -6.62 -8.36
CA GLU A 271 -1.98 -7.76 -7.58
C GLU A 271 -0.86 -8.48 -6.81
N TYR A 272 0.37 -8.31 -7.28
CA TYR A 272 1.60 -8.88 -6.73
C TYR A 272 2.49 -7.83 -6.03
N GLY A 273 1.97 -6.62 -5.83
CA GLY A 273 2.68 -5.55 -5.13
C GLY A 273 3.72 -4.82 -5.98
N PHE A 274 3.71 -5.01 -7.30
CA PHE A 274 4.56 -4.27 -8.23
C PHE A 274 3.81 -3.14 -8.91
N ILE A 275 4.54 -2.10 -9.31
CA ILE A 275 4.05 -1.01 -10.15
C ILE A 275 4.90 -0.91 -11.41
N LEU A 276 4.29 -0.46 -12.51
CA LEU A 276 5.04 0.08 -13.64
C LEU A 276 5.66 1.41 -13.18
N ARG A 277 6.97 1.39 -12.96
CA ARG A 277 7.65 2.46 -12.22
C ARG A 277 7.76 3.78 -12.98
N TYR A 278 7.98 3.69 -14.28
CA TYR A 278 8.21 4.83 -15.17
C TYR A 278 7.19 4.84 -16.31
N PRO A 279 5.91 5.18 -16.01
CA PRO A 279 4.85 5.18 -17.02
C PRO A 279 5.04 6.30 -18.04
N GLU A 280 4.39 6.14 -19.19
CA GLU A 280 4.44 7.12 -20.27
C GLU A 280 3.96 8.51 -19.79
N GLY A 281 4.66 9.56 -20.19
CA GLY A 281 4.35 10.95 -19.82
C GLY A 281 4.80 11.39 -18.43
N SER A 282 5.44 10.52 -17.64
CA SER A 282 5.83 10.82 -16.24
C SER A 282 7.29 11.21 -16.06
N THR A 283 8.05 11.42 -17.13
CA THR A 283 9.49 11.70 -17.08
C THR A 283 9.85 12.94 -16.25
N GLU A 284 9.03 13.99 -16.29
CA GLU A 284 9.28 15.22 -15.51
C GLU A 284 9.11 14.98 -14.00
N ILE A 285 8.30 14.00 -13.60
CA ILE A 285 8.04 13.64 -12.20
C ILE A 285 9.08 12.64 -11.71
N THR A 286 9.35 11.59 -12.49
CA THR A 286 10.22 10.48 -12.09
C THR A 286 11.71 10.72 -12.38
N GLY A 287 12.02 11.62 -13.35
CA GLY A 287 13.36 11.89 -13.84
C GLY A 287 13.92 10.82 -14.79
N ILE A 288 13.14 9.78 -15.11
CA ILE A 288 13.49 8.67 -16.01
C ILE A 288 12.48 8.61 -17.16
N ILE A 289 12.94 8.24 -18.35
CA ILE A 289 12.08 8.06 -19.53
C ILE A 289 11.08 6.92 -19.32
N TYR A 290 10.11 6.79 -20.23
CA TYR A 290 9.21 5.65 -20.25
C TYR A 290 9.98 4.32 -20.36
N GLU A 291 9.76 3.41 -19.42
CA GLU A 291 10.40 2.10 -19.38
C GLU A 291 9.35 1.01 -19.12
N PRO A 292 8.71 0.46 -20.16
CA PRO A 292 7.65 -0.55 -20.00
C PRO A 292 8.14 -1.87 -19.38
N TRP A 293 9.45 -2.09 -19.31
CA TRP A 293 10.08 -3.27 -18.72
C TRP A 293 10.38 -3.14 -17.23
N HIS A 294 10.38 -1.91 -16.66
CA HIS A 294 10.84 -1.66 -15.30
C HIS A 294 9.70 -1.67 -14.29
N TYR A 295 9.70 -2.68 -13.42
CA TYR A 295 8.71 -2.87 -12.35
C TYR A 295 9.35 -2.67 -10.99
N ARG A 296 8.66 -1.93 -10.09
CA ARG A 296 9.09 -1.67 -8.72
C ARG A 296 8.13 -2.31 -7.73
N TYR A 297 8.68 -3.09 -6.79
CA TYR A 297 7.92 -3.62 -5.65
C TYR A 297 7.72 -2.55 -4.58
N VAL A 298 6.46 -2.36 -4.17
CA VAL A 298 6.03 -1.39 -3.14
C VAL A 298 5.07 -2.03 -2.13
N GLY A 299 4.77 -3.35 -2.27
CA GLY A 299 3.74 -4.06 -1.54
C GLY A 299 2.36 -3.92 -2.17
N VAL A 300 1.49 -4.90 -1.93
CA VAL A 300 0.20 -5.04 -2.64
C VAL A 300 -0.71 -3.84 -2.38
N GLU A 301 -0.82 -3.39 -1.13
CA GLU A 301 -1.70 -2.29 -0.76
C GLU A 301 -1.33 -1.00 -1.49
N ALA A 302 -0.06 -0.56 -1.39
CA ALA A 302 0.42 0.64 -2.06
C ALA A 302 0.31 0.52 -3.60
N ALA A 303 0.60 -0.66 -4.16
CA ALA A 303 0.48 -0.88 -5.59
C ALA A 303 -0.95 -0.72 -6.09
N LEU A 304 -1.94 -1.27 -5.36
CA LEU A 304 -3.36 -1.14 -5.69
C LEU A 304 -3.85 0.31 -5.57
N GLU A 305 -3.41 1.05 -4.55
CA GLU A 305 -3.75 2.46 -4.36
C GLU A 305 -3.15 3.32 -5.48
N ILE A 306 -1.87 3.13 -5.83
CA ILE A 306 -1.20 3.82 -6.93
C ILE A 306 -1.94 3.56 -8.26
N LYS A 307 -2.32 2.30 -8.52
CA LYS A 307 -3.12 1.94 -9.69
C LYS A 307 -4.47 2.66 -9.69
N ALA A 308 -5.20 2.60 -8.59
CA ALA A 308 -6.55 3.16 -8.49
C ALA A 308 -6.55 4.69 -8.68
N LEU A 309 -5.50 5.37 -8.22
CA LEU A 309 -5.31 6.80 -8.36
C LEU A 309 -4.72 7.19 -9.72
N GLY A 310 -4.04 6.28 -10.42
CA GLY A 310 -3.36 6.53 -11.69
C GLY A 310 -2.18 7.49 -11.56
N ILE A 311 -1.42 7.40 -10.47
CA ILE A 311 -0.31 8.31 -10.11
C ILE A 311 1.02 7.58 -10.04
N THR A 312 2.12 8.34 -10.02
CA THR A 312 3.48 7.82 -9.82
C THR A 312 3.77 7.54 -8.35
N LEU A 313 4.89 6.86 -8.06
CA LEU A 313 5.36 6.65 -6.69
C LEU A 313 5.70 7.97 -6.00
N GLU A 314 6.26 8.94 -6.72
CA GLU A 314 6.56 10.28 -6.22
C GLU A 314 5.29 11.01 -5.76
N GLU A 315 4.24 10.99 -6.57
CA GLU A 315 2.95 11.61 -6.24
C GLU A 315 2.27 10.89 -5.05
N TYR A 316 2.34 9.56 -5.02
CA TYR A 316 1.81 8.76 -3.92
C TYR A 316 2.46 9.08 -2.57
N LEU A 317 3.76 9.39 -2.58
CA LEU A 317 4.54 9.73 -1.38
C LEU A 317 4.59 11.23 -1.11
N ASP A 318 3.85 12.05 -1.86
CA ASP A 318 3.88 13.53 -1.80
C ASP A 318 5.33 14.08 -1.90
N ALA A 319 6.11 13.49 -2.78
CA ALA A 319 7.56 13.73 -2.93
C ALA A 319 7.95 14.18 -4.35
N VAL A 320 7.04 14.88 -5.03
CA VAL A 320 7.32 15.45 -6.36
C VAL A 320 8.35 16.57 -6.24
N HIS A 321 9.40 16.51 -7.05
CA HIS A 321 10.44 17.53 -7.11
C HIS A 321 9.92 18.72 -7.95
N GLU A 322 9.96 19.93 -7.37
CA GLU A 322 9.62 21.19 -8.04
C GLU A 322 10.78 21.72 -8.94
#